data_69806425a8d7a01617da82c5fa96fa7e
#
_entry.id   69806425a8d7a01617da82c5fa96fa7e
#
_cell.length_a   1.000
_cell.length_b   1.000
_cell.length_c   1.000
_cell.angle_alpha   90.00
_cell.angle_beta   90.00
_cell.angle_gamma   90.00
#
_symmetry.space_group_name_H-M   'P 1'
#
loop_
_entity.id
_entity.type
_entity.pdbx_description
1 polymer ?
#
loop_
_entity_poly.entity_id
_entity_poly.type
_entity_poly.pdbx_seq_one_letter_code
_entity_poly.pdbx_strand_id
1 'polypeptide(L)'
;ASGMGEIIKHGLIQDPAYYSWLTAHYQEVMDKQYEALLTMVEGSCRIKRHVVEEDPTEQGIRAWLNFGHTIGHAVEKLKNFTLSHGECVAIGCMAAAYLSEKRGKLTESELKDIRKVLKSYQLPVCTEGLDAEKILSATKHDKKMDAGKIKFVLLSRIGEAYVTKDVTDDEILDAVRYILEDG
;
A
#
# COMPACT_ATOMS: atom_id res chain seq x y z
N ALA A 1 4.14 -12.72 -7.45
CA ALA A 1 3.27 -12.07 -6.47
C ALA A 1 4.05 -11.10 -5.59
N SER A 2 5.13 -11.47 -4.90
CA SER A 2 5.77 -10.62 -3.89
C SER A 2 6.22 -9.24 -4.39
N GLY A 3 6.75 -9.12 -5.61
CA GLY A 3 7.16 -7.82 -6.18
C GLY A 3 6.01 -6.95 -6.67
N MET A 4 4.85 -7.52 -7.00
CA MET A 4 3.74 -6.77 -7.60
C MET A 4 3.09 -5.78 -6.65
N GLY A 5 2.96 -6.12 -5.37
CA GLY A 5 2.45 -5.19 -4.36
C GLY A 5 3.29 -3.91 -4.28
N GLU A 6 4.61 -4.06 -4.31
CA GLU A 6 5.56 -2.94 -4.32
C GLU A 6 5.46 -2.11 -5.62
N ILE A 7 5.33 -2.77 -6.77
CA ILE A 7 5.24 -2.11 -8.08
C ILE A 7 4.00 -1.23 -8.17
N ILE A 8 2.83 -1.74 -7.77
CA ILE A 8 1.58 -0.98 -7.77
C ILE A 8 1.66 0.16 -6.76
N LYS A 9 2.22 -0.09 -5.58
CA LYS A 9 2.47 0.94 -4.55
C LYS A 9 3.27 2.11 -5.13
N HIS A 10 4.33 1.86 -5.90
CA HIS A 10 5.15 2.93 -6.49
C HIS A 10 4.32 3.87 -7.36
N GLY A 11 3.41 3.34 -8.18
CA GLY A 11 2.48 4.17 -8.96
C GLY A 11 1.54 4.99 -8.08
N LEU A 12 0.97 4.36 -7.04
CA LEU A 12 0.04 5.01 -6.12
C LEU A 12 0.66 6.18 -5.37
N ILE A 13 1.93 6.11 -4.99
CA ILE A 13 2.58 7.13 -4.14
C ILE A 13 3.28 8.23 -4.92
N GLN A 14 3.69 8.01 -6.19
CA GLN A 14 4.64 8.91 -6.85
C GLN A 14 4.33 9.21 -8.32
N ASP A 15 3.66 8.32 -9.05
CA ASP A 15 3.52 8.46 -10.50
C ASP A 15 2.13 7.99 -10.97
N PRO A 16 1.16 8.94 -11.13
CA PRO A 16 -0.18 8.58 -11.57
C PRO A 16 -0.22 8.08 -13.02
N ALA A 17 0.71 8.53 -13.89
CA ALA A 17 0.80 8.03 -15.26
C ALA A 17 1.27 6.58 -15.29
N TYR A 18 2.24 6.23 -14.46
CA TYR A 18 2.69 4.84 -14.30
C TYR A 18 1.58 3.96 -13.70
N TYR A 19 0.84 4.45 -12.71
CA TYR A 19 -0.32 3.73 -12.17
C TYR A 19 -1.38 3.48 -13.26
N SER A 20 -1.69 4.49 -14.08
CA SER A 20 -2.62 4.35 -15.20
C SER A 20 -2.12 3.34 -16.24
N TRP A 21 -0.82 3.34 -16.51
CA TRP A 21 -0.20 2.36 -17.41
C TRP A 21 -0.36 0.93 -16.88
N LEU A 22 -0.07 0.69 -15.59
CA LEU A 22 -0.28 -0.61 -14.95
C LEU A 22 -1.73 -1.07 -15.04
N THR A 23 -2.68 -0.14 -14.86
CA THR A 23 -4.12 -0.43 -14.98
C THR A 23 -4.50 -0.84 -16.41
N ALA A 24 -3.96 -0.17 -17.41
CA ALA A 24 -4.30 -0.42 -18.82
C ALA A 24 -3.65 -1.71 -19.36
N HIS A 25 -2.45 -2.07 -18.88
CA HIS A 25 -1.63 -3.15 -19.45
C HIS A 25 -1.53 -4.39 -18.53
N TYR A 26 -2.48 -4.53 -17.57
CA TYR A 26 -2.41 -5.65 -16.63
C TYR A 26 -2.43 -7.01 -17.34
N GLN A 27 -3.18 -7.13 -18.45
CA GLN A 27 -3.29 -8.39 -19.18
C GLN A 27 -1.96 -8.79 -19.80
N GLU A 28 -1.28 -7.85 -20.46
CA GLU A 28 0.04 -8.08 -21.08
C GLU A 28 1.10 -8.47 -20.03
N VAL A 29 1.04 -7.83 -18.86
CA VAL A 29 1.92 -8.17 -17.73
C VAL A 29 1.61 -9.56 -17.19
N MET A 30 0.33 -9.90 -17.01
CA MET A 30 -0.09 -11.21 -16.51
C MET A 30 0.22 -12.33 -17.51
N ASP A 31 0.12 -12.04 -18.83
CA ASP A 31 0.51 -12.93 -19.92
C ASP A 31 2.04 -13.00 -20.12
N LYS A 32 2.80 -12.28 -19.27
CA LYS A 32 4.28 -12.27 -19.25
C LYS A 32 4.89 -11.81 -20.59
N GLN A 33 4.23 -10.88 -21.27
CA GLN A 33 4.80 -10.29 -22.47
C GLN A 33 6.07 -9.49 -22.11
N TYR A 34 7.15 -9.75 -22.81
CA TYR A 34 8.49 -9.23 -22.47
C TYR A 34 8.53 -7.70 -22.37
N GLU A 35 8.00 -6.99 -23.36
CA GLU A 35 8.00 -5.52 -23.37
C GLU A 35 7.17 -4.92 -22.23
N ALA A 36 6.03 -5.54 -21.87
CA ALA A 36 5.22 -5.12 -20.75
C ALA A 36 5.94 -5.34 -19.41
N LEU A 37 6.59 -6.48 -19.25
CA LEU A 37 7.39 -6.77 -18.05
C LEU A 37 8.58 -5.79 -17.91
N LEU A 38 9.28 -5.51 -19.02
CA LEU A 38 10.39 -4.57 -19.04
C LEU A 38 9.94 -3.17 -18.64
N THR A 39 8.88 -2.65 -19.28
CA THR A 39 8.31 -1.32 -18.95
C THR A 39 7.86 -1.23 -17.50
N MET A 40 7.21 -2.27 -17.00
CA MET A 40 6.78 -2.36 -15.60
C MET A 40 7.96 -2.27 -14.63
N VAL A 41 9.01 -3.06 -14.86
CA VAL A 41 10.17 -3.10 -13.97
C VAL A 41 10.96 -1.79 -14.04
N GLU A 42 11.20 -1.27 -15.23
CA GLU A 42 11.90 0.01 -15.43
C GLU A 42 11.16 1.18 -14.76
N GLY A 43 9.84 1.25 -14.91
CA GLY A 43 9.01 2.27 -14.27
C GLY A 43 9.11 2.22 -12.74
N SER A 44 8.99 1.03 -12.18
CA SER A 44 9.10 0.81 -10.73
C SER A 44 10.49 1.17 -10.20
N CYS A 45 11.56 0.75 -10.89
CA CYS A 45 12.94 1.06 -10.52
C CYS A 45 13.22 2.57 -10.62
N ARG A 46 12.74 3.23 -11.67
CA ARG A 46 12.86 4.69 -11.87
C ARG A 46 12.23 5.46 -10.71
N ILE A 47 11.01 5.10 -10.31
CA ILE A 47 10.31 5.74 -9.20
C ILE A 47 11.10 5.55 -7.90
N LYS A 48 11.49 4.31 -7.58
CA LYS A 48 12.24 4.02 -6.37
C LYS A 48 13.58 4.76 -6.34
N ARG A 49 14.29 4.79 -7.47
CA ARG A 49 15.56 5.52 -7.60
C ARG A 49 15.36 7.00 -7.34
N HIS A 50 14.38 7.63 -8.00
CA HIS A 50 14.05 9.05 -7.80
C HIS A 50 13.79 9.37 -6.33
N VAL A 51 12.94 8.60 -5.67
CA VAL A 51 12.60 8.80 -4.26
C VAL A 51 13.81 8.68 -3.34
N VAL A 52 14.71 7.73 -3.61
CA VAL A 52 15.93 7.52 -2.80
C VAL A 52 16.98 8.61 -3.06
N GLU A 53 17.13 9.07 -4.31
CA GLU A 53 18.06 10.13 -4.68
C GLU A 53 17.63 11.49 -4.12
N GLU A 54 16.31 11.80 -4.13
CA GLU A 54 15.75 13.04 -3.57
C GLU A 54 15.82 13.08 -2.03
N ASP A 55 15.73 11.93 -1.37
CA ASP A 55 15.69 11.85 0.08
C ASP A 55 16.57 10.69 0.61
N PRO A 56 17.90 10.84 0.60
CA PRO A 56 18.81 9.81 1.06
C PRO A 56 18.66 9.45 2.54
N THR A 57 18.14 10.37 3.37
CA THR A 57 18.09 10.27 4.83
C THR A 57 16.71 9.87 5.38
N GLU A 58 15.73 9.62 4.50
CA GLU A 58 14.36 9.23 4.89
C GLU A 58 13.65 10.27 5.80
N GLN A 59 13.86 11.55 5.52
CA GLN A 59 13.20 12.64 6.25
C GLN A 59 12.03 13.28 5.49
N GLY A 60 11.83 12.91 4.23
CA GLY A 60 10.82 13.45 3.34
C GLY A 60 10.09 12.37 2.53
N ILE A 61 10.16 12.49 1.20
CA ILE A 61 9.40 11.64 0.26
C ILE A 61 9.77 10.15 0.33
N ARG A 62 10.96 9.80 0.80
CA ARG A 62 11.36 8.40 0.96
C ARG A 62 10.47 7.66 1.97
N ALA A 63 9.91 8.37 2.94
CA ALA A 63 8.94 7.80 3.86
C ALA A 63 7.67 7.29 3.14
N TRP A 64 7.34 7.83 1.95
CA TRP A 64 6.20 7.38 1.14
C TRP A 64 6.32 5.92 0.70
N LEU A 65 7.54 5.40 0.58
CA LEU A 65 7.77 3.97 0.30
C LEU A 65 7.18 3.04 1.37
N ASN A 66 6.85 3.58 2.54
CA ASN A 66 6.17 2.84 3.61
C ASN A 66 4.62 2.84 3.48
N PHE A 67 4.06 3.35 2.38
CA PHE A 67 2.62 3.23 2.13
C PHE A 67 2.18 1.77 2.20
N GLY A 68 1.15 1.49 2.97
CA GLY A 68 0.66 0.13 3.22
C GLY A 68 1.48 -0.70 4.23
N HIS A 69 2.70 -0.29 4.59
CA HIS A 69 3.57 -1.12 5.44
C HIS A 69 3.14 -1.18 6.89
N THR A 70 2.54 -0.14 7.44
CA THR A 70 2.15 -0.12 8.86
C THR A 70 1.19 -1.26 9.20
N ILE A 71 0.09 -1.39 8.47
CA ILE A 71 -0.88 -2.48 8.64
C ILE A 71 -0.37 -3.76 7.97
N GLY A 72 0.29 -3.66 6.81
CA GLY A 72 0.84 -4.81 6.09
C GLY A 72 1.82 -5.64 6.93
N HIS A 73 2.75 -5.01 7.64
CA HIS A 73 3.69 -5.71 8.54
C HIS A 73 2.99 -6.35 9.74
N ALA A 74 1.95 -5.71 10.29
CA ALA A 74 1.16 -6.31 11.35
C ALA A 74 0.45 -7.59 10.88
N VAL A 75 -0.15 -7.56 9.68
CA VAL A 75 -0.75 -8.73 9.05
C VAL A 75 0.29 -9.81 8.79
N GLU A 76 1.46 -9.46 8.23
CA GLU A 76 2.55 -10.38 7.93
C GLU A 76 2.99 -11.16 9.16
N LYS A 77 3.22 -10.47 10.29
CA LYS A 77 3.58 -11.08 11.57
C LYS A 77 2.49 -11.99 12.12
N LEU A 78 1.24 -11.53 12.14
CA LEU A 78 0.12 -12.28 12.69
C LEU A 78 -0.26 -13.49 11.83
N LYS A 79 0.02 -13.46 10.53
CA LYS A 79 -0.10 -14.59 9.61
C LYS A 79 1.10 -15.56 9.66
N ASN A 80 2.05 -15.34 10.57
CA ASN A 80 3.27 -16.15 10.68
C ASN A 80 4.00 -16.31 9.34
N PHE A 81 4.05 -15.25 8.53
CA PHE A 81 4.72 -15.21 7.22
C PHE A 81 4.18 -16.25 6.21
N THR A 82 2.92 -16.66 6.34
CA THR A 82 2.26 -17.55 5.36
C THR A 82 1.85 -16.82 4.09
N LEU A 83 1.67 -15.48 4.16
CA LEU A 83 1.54 -14.61 3.01
C LEU A 83 2.90 -14.01 2.66
N SER A 84 3.15 -13.80 1.37
CA SER A 84 4.37 -13.12 0.94
C SER A 84 4.33 -11.63 1.34
N HIS A 85 5.51 -11.01 1.47
CA HIS A 85 5.60 -9.59 1.80
C HIS A 85 4.75 -8.70 0.89
N GLY A 86 4.82 -8.88 -0.43
CA GLY A 86 4.05 -8.08 -1.37
C GLY A 86 2.54 -8.28 -1.28
N GLU A 87 2.07 -9.46 -0.87
CA GLU A 87 0.65 -9.69 -0.57
C GLU A 87 0.23 -8.93 0.68
N CYS A 88 1.04 -8.94 1.72
CA CYS A 88 0.78 -8.16 2.93
C CYS A 88 0.81 -6.65 2.66
N VAL A 89 1.74 -6.17 1.82
CA VAL A 89 1.78 -4.78 1.37
C VAL A 89 0.52 -4.42 0.60
N ALA A 90 0.01 -5.27 -0.29
CA ALA A 90 -1.23 -5.03 -1.02
C ALA A 90 -2.44 -4.87 -0.08
N ILE A 91 -2.58 -5.75 0.91
CA ILE A 91 -3.61 -5.64 1.96
C ILE A 91 -3.45 -4.33 2.74
N GLY A 92 -2.23 -3.98 3.14
CA GLY A 92 -1.94 -2.73 3.82
C GLY A 92 -2.21 -1.49 2.97
N CYS A 93 -1.95 -1.55 1.66
CA CYS A 93 -2.30 -0.49 0.71
C CYS A 93 -3.83 -0.28 0.64
N MET A 94 -4.62 -1.36 0.69
CA MET A 94 -6.08 -1.23 0.75
C MET A 94 -6.55 -0.53 2.01
N ALA A 95 -6.00 -0.89 3.18
CA ALA A 95 -6.32 -0.22 4.44
C ALA A 95 -5.94 1.28 4.41
N ALA A 96 -4.75 1.62 3.89
CA ALA A 96 -4.30 3.00 3.79
C ALA A 96 -5.10 3.80 2.75
N ALA A 97 -5.50 3.20 1.64
CA ALA A 97 -6.38 3.82 0.64
C ALA A 97 -7.79 4.07 1.20
N TYR A 98 -8.34 3.13 1.96
CA TYR A 98 -9.60 3.31 2.67
C TYR A 98 -9.55 4.49 3.66
N LEU A 99 -8.48 4.59 4.47
CA LEU A 99 -8.27 5.75 5.35
C LEU A 99 -8.19 7.07 4.57
N SER A 100 -7.52 7.04 3.42
CA SER A 100 -7.41 8.21 2.54
C SER A 100 -8.78 8.65 2.00
N GLU A 101 -9.65 7.68 1.66
CA GLU A 101 -11.04 7.94 1.25
C GLU A 101 -11.85 8.50 2.41
N LYS A 102 -11.82 7.90 3.61
CA LYS A 102 -12.51 8.39 4.79
C LYS A 102 -12.11 9.81 5.18
N ARG A 103 -10.88 10.20 4.92
CA ARG A 103 -10.39 11.56 5.11
C ARG A 103 -10.69 12.50 3.93
N GLY A 104 -11.49 12.06 2.96
CA GLY A 104 -11.90 12.86 1.80
C GLY A 104 -10.77 13.19 0.82
N LYS A 105 -9.69 12.40 0.83
CA LYS A 105 -8.54 12.56 -0.08
C LYS A 105 -8.69 11.74 -1.37
N LEU A 106 -9.39 10.64 -1.29
CA LEU A 106 -9.79 9.81 -2.42
C LEU A 106 -11.31 9.78 -2.50
N THR A 107 -11.82 9.56 -3.71
CA THR A 107 -13.23 9.24 -3.93
C THR A 107 -13.48 7.75 -3.71
N GLU A 108 -14.74 7.38 -3.47
CA GLU A 108 -15.14 5.96 -3.40
C GLU A 108 -14.83 5.22 -4.72
N SER A 109 -14.95 5.90 -5.87
CA SER A 109 -14.59 5.33 -7.17
C SER A 109 -13.10 5.02 -7.27
N GLU A 110 -12.23 5.93 -6.81
CA GLU A 110 -10.78 5.70 -6.80
C GLU A 110 -10.40 4.54 -5.87
N LEU A 111 -11.05 4.42 -4.70
CA LEU A 111 -10.84 3.29 -3.79
C LEU A 111 -11.23 1.96 -4.44
N LYS A 112 -12.38 1.92 -5.15
CA LYS A 112 -12.83 0.75 -5.91
C LYS A 112 -11.86 0.41 -7.05
N ASP A 113 -11.34 1.42 -7.74
CA ASP A 113 -10.36 1.22 -8.82
C ASP A 113 -9.04 0.64 -8.29
N ILE A 114 -8.54 1.13 -7.15
CA ILE A 114 -7.35 0.55 -6.49
C ILE A 114 -7.60 -0.93 -6.14
N ARG A 115 -8.75 -1.25 -5.55
CA ARG A 115 -9.14 -2.63 -5.25
C ARG A 115 -9.15 -3.50 -6.52
N LYS A 116 -9.75 -2.99 -7.60
CA LYS A 116 -9.82 -3.69 -8.89
C LYS A 116 -8.44 -3.94 -9.47
N VAL A 117 -7.54 -2.96 -9.45
CA VAL A 117 -6.17 -3.10 -9.97
C VAL A 117 -5.40 -4.16 -9.19
N LEU A 118 -5.44 -4.13 -7.86
CA LEU A 118 -4.78 -5.16 -7.04
C LEU A 118 -5.32 -6.57 -7.35
N LYS A 119 -6.65 -6.74 -7.44
CA LYS A 119 -7.27 -8.01 -7.81
C LYS A 119 -6.87 -8.48 -9.23
N SER A 120 -6.74 -7.56 -10.20
CA SER A 120 -6.32 -7.90 -11.57
C SER A 120 -4.91 -8.51 -11.61
N TYR A 121 -4.04 -8.08 -10.69
CA TYR A 121 -2.71 -8.65 -10.50
C TYR A 121 -2.68 -9.84 -9.54
N GLN A 122 -3.83 -10.43 -9.22
CA GLN A 122 -3.99 -11.57 -8.31
C GLN A 122 -3.40 -11.32 -6.90
N LEU A 123 -3.45 -10.07 -6.45
CA LEU A 123 -3.05 -9.70 -5.10
C LEU A 123 -4.27 -9.71 -4.18
N PRO A 124 -4.11 -10.17 -2.92
CA PRO A 124 -5.18 -10.11 -1.94
C PRO A 124 -5.47 -8.65 -1.56
N VAL A 125 -6.74 -8.35 -1.35
CA VAL A 125 -7.23 -7.03 -0.90
C VAL A 125 -7.85 -7.09 0.49
N CYS A 126 -7.96 -8.29 1.04
CA CYS A 126 -8.46 -8.61 2.37
C CYS A 126 -7.68 -9.78 2.97
N THR A 127 -7.90 -10.06 4.24
CA THR A 127 -7.34 -11.22 4.94
C THR A 127 -8.36 -11.73 5.95
N GLU A 128 -8.35 -13.03 6.20
CA GLU A 128 -9.26 -13.70 7.12
C GLU A 128 -8.52 -14.22 8.36
N GLY A 129 -9.29 -14.59 9.39
CA GLY A 129 -8.77 -15.31 10.54
C GLY A 129 -7.85 -14.50 11.45
N LEU A 130 -7.90 -13.17 11.37
CA LEU A 130 -7.19 -12.26 12.27
C LEU A 130 -8.19 -11.43 13.08
N ASP A 131 -7.78 -11.04 14.27
CA ASP A 131 -8.52 -10.16 15.16
C ASP A 131 -8.07 -8.70 14.98
N ALA A 132 -9.04 -7.78 14.86
CA ALA A 132 -8.77 -6.38 14.59
C ALA A 132 -7.94 -5.71 15.69
N GLU A 133 -8.22 -6.01 16.96
CA GLU A 133 -7.49 -5.47 18.10
C GLU A 133 -6.04 -5.98 18.15
N LYS A 134 -5.82 -7.24 17.73
CA LYS A 134 -4.46 -7.79 17.60
C LYS A 134 -3.66 -7.08 16.52
N ILE A 135 -4.29 -6.76 15.36
CA ILE A 135 -3.64 -6.00 14.31
C ILE A 135 -3.31 -4.59 14.82
N LEU A 136 -4.23 -3.90 15.47
CA LEU A 136 -3.97 -2.59 16.08
C LEU A 136 -2.81 -2.66 17.07
N SER A 137 -2.82 -3.63 17.97
CA SER A 137 -1.73 -3.83 18.93
C SER A 137 -0.38 -4.07 18.24
N ALA A 138 -0.36 -4.88 17.19
CA ALA A 138 0.86 -5.16 16.41
C ALA A 138 1.40 -3.91 15.71
N THR A 139 0.55 -3.00 15.22
CA THR A 139 1.00 -1.72 14.64
C THR A 139 1.71 -0.83 15.65
N LYS A 140 1.31 -0.87 16.91
CA LYS A 140 1.91 -0.10 18.00
C LYS A 140 3.28 -0.64 18.46
N HIS A 141 3.58 -1.90 18.18
CA HIS A 141 4.86 -2.53 18.53
C HIS A 141 5.92 -2.43 17.42
N ASP A 142 5.58 -1.89 16.27
CA ASP A 142 6.54 -1.66 15.19
C ASP A 142 7.44 -0.46 15.56
N LYS A 143 8.76 -0.60 15.33
CA LYS A 143 9.82 0.36 15.74
C LYS A 143 9.71 1.75 15.11
N LYS A 144 8.70 2.01 14.28
CA LYS A 144 8.46 3.30 13.61
C LYS A 144 7.63 4.28 14.43
N MET A 145 7.58 4.12 15.76
CA MET A 145 6.95 5.11 16.63
C MET A 145 7.88 6.30 16.84
N ASP A 146 7.43 7.47 16.43
CA ASP A 146 8.08 8.74 16.73
C ASP A 146 7.29 9.42 17.86
N ALA A 147 7.95 9.64 19.00
CA ALA A 147 7.35 10.23 20.21
C ALA A 147 6.03 9.54 20.68
N GLY A 148 5.94 8.21 20.54
CA GLY A 148 4.77 7.44 20.97
C GLY A 148 3.59 7.46 19.98
N LYS A 149 3.75 8.07 18.80
CA LYS A 149 2.74 8.09 17.74
C LYS A 149 3.19 7.28 16.54
N ILE A 150 2.24 6.56 15.92
CA ILE A 150 2.48 5.79 14.71
C ILE A 150 2.53 6.75 13.51
N LYS A 151 3.56 6.63 12.69
CA LYS A 151 3.62 7.31 11.39
C LYS A 151 2.84 6.50 10.36
N PHE A 152 1.79 7.10 9.81
CA PHE A 152 1.07 6.57 8.67
C PHE A 152 1.45 7.29 7.39
N VAL A 153 1.53 6.55 6.31
CA VAL A 153 1.59 7.10 4.96
C VAL A 153 0.23 6.90 4.32
N LEU A 154 -0.40 7.99 3.91
CA LEU A 154 -1.71 8.01 3.25
C LEU A 154 -1.57 8.70 1.88
N LEU A 155 -2.58 8.57 1.03
CA LEU A 155 -2.63 9.27 -0.25
C LEU A 155 -3.34 10.61 -0.09
N SER A 156 -2.75 11.68 -0.63
CA SER A 156 -3.46 12.95 -0.87
C SER A 156 -4.27 12.88 -2.17
N ARG A 157 -3.81 12.05 -3.11
CA ARG A 157 -4.44 11.65 -4.38
C ARG A 157 -3.65 10.47 -4.95
N ILE A 158 -4.15 9.81 -5.98
CA ILE A 158 -3.37 8.81 -6.72
C ILE A 158 -2.13 9.49 -7.32
N GLY A 159 -0.96 8.94 -7.04
CA GLY A 159 0.34 9.47 -7.46
C GLY A 159 0.99 10.43 -6.48
N GLU A 160 0.38 10.68 -5.31
CA GLU A 160 0.95 11.55 -4.29
C GLU A 160 0.57 11.08 -2.89
N ALA A 161 1.57 10.86 -2.05
CA ALA A 161 1.39 10.45 -0.67
C ALA A 161 1.79 11.56 0.31
N TYR A 162 1.40 11.40 1.56
CA TYR A 162 1.84 12.24 2.67
C TYR A 162 1.99 11.43 3.95
N VAL A 163 2.80 11.91 4.87
CA VAL A 163 3.00 11.30 6.19
C VAL A 163 2.14 12.02 7.21
N THR A 164 1.48 11.26 8.07
CA THR A 164 0.70 11.80 9.18
C THR A 164 0.93 11.00 10.46
N LYS A 165 0.75 11.66 11.63
CA LYS A 165 0.85 11.07 12.97
C LYS A 165 -0.45 11.20 13.76
N ASP A 166 -1.51 11.68 13.12
CA ASP A 166 -2.80 12.00 13.75
C ASP A 166 -3.88 10.94 13.49
N VAL A 167 -3.52 9.78 12.94
CA VAL A 167 -4.44 8.66 12.77
C VAL A 167 -4.78 8.08 14.14
N THR A 168 -6.07 8.07 14.47
CA THR A 168 -6.56 7.56 15.76
C THR A 168 -6.68 6.04 15.76
N ASP A 169 -6.76 5.44 16.96
CA ASP A 169 -6.98 4.00 17.10
C ASP A 169 -8.30 3.57 16.44
N ASP A 170 -9.36 4.38 16.58
CA ASP A 170 -10.66 4.10 15.94
C ASP A 170 -10.57 4.11 14.42
N GLU A 171 -9.84 5.04 13.83
CA GLU A 171 -9.58 5.05 12.39
C GLU A 171 -8.79 3.81 11.94
N ILE A 172 -7.79 3.40 12.71
CA ILE A 172 -7.01 2.18 12.40
C ILE A 172 -7.93 0.95 12.47
N LEU A 173 -8.75 0.83 13.51
CA LEU A 173 -9.69 -0.28 13.67
C LEU A 173 -10.71 -0.33 12.53
N ASP A 174 -11.20 0.82 12.09
CA ASP A 174 -12.13 0.91 10.95
C ASP A 174 -11.46 0.41 9.66
N ALA A 175 -10.24 0.87 9.38
CA ALA A 175 -9.47 0.41 8.24
C ALA A 175 -9.11 -1.09 8.30
N VAL A 176 -8.82 -1.59 9.51
CA VAL A 176 -8.54 -3.01 9.72
C VAL A 176 -9.79 -3.84 9.49
N ARG A 177 -10.95 -3.43 9.99
CA ARG A 177 -12.22 -4.13 9.71
C ARG A 177 -12.54 -4.18 8.23
N TYR A 178 -12.29 -3.09 7.50
CA TYR A 178 -12.47 -3.03 6.05
C TYR A 178 -11.66 -4.09 5.28
N ILE A 179 -10.46 -4.45 5.75
CA ILE A 179 -9.63 -5.49 5.15
C ILE A 179 -9.86 -6.89 5.73
N LEU A 180 -10.62 -7.01 6.81
CA LEU A 180 -11.05 -8.30 7.35
C LEU A 180 -12.40 -8.76 6.76
N GLU A 181 -13.16 -7.86 6.17
CA GLU A 181 -14.40 -8.13 5.47
C GLU A 181 -14.12 -8.15 3.96
N ASP A 182 -14.62 -9.18 3.27
CA ASP A 182 -14.66 -9.17 1.80
C ASP A 182 -15.84 -8.30 1.39
N GLY A 183 -15.58 -7.01 1.22
CA GLY A 183 -16.58 -6.00 0.89
C GLY A 183 -17.11 -6.11 -0.54
#